data_a123ccf027f84fdf9b58bdf859a9169b
#
_entry.id   a123ccf027f84fdf9b58bdf859a9169b
#
_cell.length_a   1.000
_cell.length_b   1.000
_cell.length_c   1.000
_cell.angle_alpha   90.00
_cell.angle_beta   90.00
_cell.angle_gamma   90.00
#
_symmetry.space_group_name_H-M   'P 1'
#
loop_
_entity.id
_entity.type
_entity.pdbx_description
1 polymer ?
#
loop_
_entity_poly.entity_id
_entity_poly.type
_entity_poly.pdbx_seq_one_letter_code
_entity_poly.pdbx_strand_id
1 'polypeptide(L)'
;NGVDYQREYICSYPDKVIAIHYKASEKGKISNNIILFNQNGKTPTYNMNGTTGVITFQGEVSRTGTPKGESYYCKAYVTAKGGTIAVDKDGGIDVKNADEMFIYLYGTTNFDASNDEYISDAALLPSHVTGVVDAALNKGYAAICDAHVEDYKALYDRCELNITNAMPIVTTRKLIDDFAISPADNLLLEEIYFCYGRYLMISSSRGVDLPSNLQGIWNNVNNPAWNSDIHSNINVQMNYWPAEITNLSELHLPFLKYIHREACERPQWRANAQQIAGQTVGWTLTTENNIYGSGSNWMQNYTIANAWYCMHLWQHYRFTLDKKYLKNIAYPAMRSCAEYWLQRLVKAADGTYECPNEFSPEHGPASENATAHSQQLVWDLFNNTLQAIAELGINEDATFLNDLNSKFKKLYTGLAIENVNGQPLLREWKYTSQATVPSYNSHRHMSHLMGLYPGNQIGRDIDANIYEAALNSLNTRGYAGTGWSMVWKVNLHARARNGNVCQRLLRTASVSYT
;
A
#
# COMPACT_ATOMS: atom_id res chain seq x y z
N ASN A 1 18.70 4.90 40.78
CA ASN A 1 20.06 5.47 40.84
C ASN A 1 20.10 6.99 40.64
N GLY A 2 18.95 7.69 40.44
CA GLY A 2 18.84 9.15 40.34
C GLY A 2 19.32 9.78 39.04
N VAL A 3 19.67 9.00 38.01
CA VAL A 3 20.06 9.49 36.70
C VAL A 3 18.92 9.29 35.72
N ASP A 4 18.47 10.36 35.08
CA ASP A 4 17.47 10.32 34.01
C ASP A 4 18.15 10.18 32.65
N TYR A 5 17.58 9.37 31.78
CA TYR A 5 18.07 9.14 30.41
C TYR A 5 17.02 9.54 29.41
N GLN A 6 17.36 10.46 28.51
CA GLN A 6 16.58 10.80 27.33
C GLN A 6 17.12 10.01 26.13
N ARG A 7 16.24 9.38 25.38
CA ARG A 7 16.56 8.65 24.15
C ARG A 7 15.61 9.08 23.06
N GLU A 8 16.13 9.56 21.96
CA GLU A 8 15.38 10.05 20.82
C GLU A 8 15.80 9.28 19.57
N TYR A 9 14.82 8.93 18.76
CA TYR A 9 14.98 8.17 17.52
C TYR A 9 14.17 8.88 16.44
N ILE A 10 14.82 9.35 15.39
CA ILE A 10 14.15 9.98 14.26
C ILE A 10 14.62 9.35 12.95
N CYS A 11 13.69 9.24 11.98
CA CYS A 11 13.97 8.83 10.62
C CYS A 11 13.69 10.03 9.72
N SER A 12 14.72 10.82 9.41
CA SER A 12 14.61 12.04 8.64
C SER A 12 14.51 11.74 7.15
N TYR A 13 13.37 12.07 6.54
CA TYR A 13 13.21 11.94 5.10
C TYR A 13 14.10 12.91 4.31
N PRO A 14 14.16 14.22 4.65
CA PRO A 14 15.03 15.15 3.91
C PRO A 14 16.52 14.80 4.01
N ASP A 15 16.97 14.27 5.15
CA ASP A 15 18.37 13.89 5.36
C ASP A 15 18.66 12.41 5.02
N LYS A 16 17.62 11.60 4.76
CA LYS A 16 17.70 10.16 4.43
C LYS A 16 18.42 9.32 5.50
N VAL A 17 18.36 9.71 6.76
CA VAL A 17 19.14 9.09 7.84
C VAL A 17 18.26 8.76 9.04
N ILE A 18 18.55 7.63 9.67
CA ILE A 18 18.11 7.37 11.03
C ILE A 18 19.12 8.03 11.97
N ALA A 19 18.65 9.00 12.75
CA ALA A 19 19.47 9.69 13.74
C ALA A 19 18.97 9.34 15.15
N ILE A 20 19.90 8.93 16.00
CA ILE A 20 19.63 8.51 17.37
C ILE A 20 20.44 9.40 18.31
N HIS A 21 19.79 9.89 19.36
CA HIS A 21 20.42 10.70 20.39
C HIS A 21 20.13 10.14 21.77
N TYR A 22 21.19 9.91 22.55
CA TYR A 22 21.11 9.54 23.96
C TYR A 22 21.74 10.64 24.79
N LYS A 23 21.04 11.04 25.83
CA LYS A 23 21.50 12.05 26.80
C LYS A 23 21.23 11.58 28.23
N ALA A 24 22.19 11.77 29.13
CA ALA A 24 22.00 11.56 30.55
C ALA A 24 21.87 12.89 31.29
N SER A 25 21.13 12.92 32.40
CA SER A 25 21.01 14.10 33.28
C SER A 25 22.29 14.44 34.04
N GLU A 26 23.18 13.46 34.15
CA GLU A 26 24.49 13.61 34.77
C GLU A 26 25.61 13.28 33.76
N LYS A 27 26.76 13.99 33.89
CA LYS A 27 27.91 13.77 33.03
C LYS A 27 28.54 12.38 33.23
N GLY A 28 29.07 11.82 32.16
CA GLY A 28 29.80 10.56 32.18
C GLY A 28 28.94 9.32 32.46
N LYS A 29 27.61 9.38 32.26
CA LYS A 29 26.69 8.28 32.60
C LYS A 29 26.27 7.42 31.43
N ILE A 30 26.71 7.73 30.21
CA ILE A 30 26.40 6.89 29.04
C ILE A 30 27.60 5.97 28.77
N SER A 31 27.36 4.66 28.87
CA SER A 31 28.29 3.62 28.46
C SER A 31 27.52 2.51 27.76
N ASN A 32 27.77 2.35 26.46
CA ASN A 32 27.07 1.38 25.61
C ASN A 32 28.05 0.76 24.61
N ASN A 33 27.80 -0.50 24.25
CA ASN A 33 28.40 -1.12 23.08
C ASN A 33 27.36 -1.08 21.93
N ILE A 34 27.76 -0.54 20.78
CA ILE A 34 26.90 -0.39 19.62
C ILE A 34 27.23 -1.46 18.58
N ILE A 35 26.29 -2.35 18.35
CA ILE A 35 26.42 -3.47 17.43
C ILE A 35 25.33 -3.37 16.35
N LEU A 36 25.68 -3.60 15.11
CA LEU A 36 24.73 -3.78 14.03
C LEU A 36 24.44 -5.28 13.89
N PHE A 37 23.21 -5.68 14.15
CA PHE A 37 22.74 -7.05 13.98
C PHE A 37 22.07 -7.24 12.62
N ASN A 38 22.31 -8.39 11.97
CA ASN A 38 21.59 -8.79 10.78
C ASN A 38 21.28 -10.30 10.82
N GLN A 39 20.17 -10.69 10.17
CA GLN A 39 19.73 -12.09 10.13
C GLN A 39 20.44 -12.93 9.06
N ASN A 40 21.19 -12.30 8.13
CA ASN A 40 21.84 -12.99 7.02
C ASN A 40 23.21 -13.57 7.35
N GLY A 41 23.65 -13.47 8.61
CA GLY A 41 24.93 -13.99 9.06
C GLY A 41 26.15 -13.24 8.51
N LYS A 42 25.96 -12.10 7.83
CA LYS A 42 27.06 -11.25 7.40
C LYS A 42 27.60 -10.47 8.58
N THR A 43 28.91 -10.38 8.69
CA THR A 43 29.56 -9.70 9.80
C THR A 43 29.78 -8.23 9.46
N PRO A 44 29.26 -7.29 10.27
CA PRO A 44 29.61 -5.88 10.15
C PRO A 44 31.09 -5.64 10.41
N THR A 45 31.65 -4.59 9.83
CA THR A 45 32.99 -4.13 10.16
C THR A 45 32.93 -2.91 11.06
N TYR A 46 33.86 -2.84 12.04
CA TYR A 46 33.94 -1.80 13.05
C TYR A 46 35.33 -1.14 12.98
N ASN A 47 35.34 0.16 12.79
CA ASN A 47 36.58 0.94 12.64
C ASN A 47 36.48 2.27 13.39
N MET A 48 37.61 2.95 13.53
CA MET A 48 37.68 4.35 14.00
C MET A 48 38.09 5.26 12.84
N ASN A 49 37.47 6.43 12.77
CA ASN A 49 37.92 7.56 11.97
C ASN A 49 38.09 8.76 12.90
N GLY A 50 39.32 8.99 13.35
CA GLY A 50 39.58 9.94 14.44
C GLY A 50 38.82 9.56 15.71
N THR A 51 37.91 10.42 16.16
CA THR A 51 37.06 10.21 17.34
C THR A 51 35.68 9.64 17.01
N THR A 52 35.43 9.28 15.73
CA THR A 52 34.15 8.74 15.27
C THR A 52 34.26 7.23 15.09
N GLY A 53 33.37 6.48 15.75
CA GLY A 53 33.17 5.06 15.49
C GLY A 53 32.47 4.86 14.16
N VAL A 54 32.93 3.91 13.35
CA VAL A 54 32.39 3.62 12.00
C VAL A 54 31.96 2.17 11.94
N ILE A 55 30.71 1.95 11.61
CA ILE A 55 30.15 0.62 11.36
C ILE A 55 29.76 0.54 9.88
N THR A 56 30.20 -0.51 9.18
CA THR A 56 29.78 -0.78 7.79
C THR A 56 29.26 -2.18 7.65
N PHE A 57 28.29 -2.34 6.74
CA PHE A 57 27.64 -3.61 6.49
C PHE A 57 27.24 -3.67 5.02
N GLN A 58 27.55 -4.79 4.33
CA GLN A 58 27.22 -4.96 2.93
C GLN A 58 26.94 -6.42 2.60
N GLY A 59 26.21 -6.63 1.53
CA GLY A 59 25.93 -7.97 1.02
C GLY A 59 25.12 -7.91 -0.26
N GLU A 60 24.68 -9.10 -0.66
CA GLU A 60 23.85 -9.29 -1.84
C GLU A 60 22.67 -10.20 -1.49
N VAL A 61 21.49 -9.90 -2.01
CA VAL A 61 20.29 -10.72 -1.91
C VAL A 61 20.20 -11.55 -3.17
N SER A 62 20.18 -12.87 -3.04
CA SER A 62 19.97 -13.76 -4.17
C SER A 62 18.55 -13.60 -4.72
N ARG A 63 18.43 -13.50 -6.04
CA ARG A 63 17.16 -13.39 -6.76
C ARG A 63 16.94 -14.66 -7.56
N THR A 64 15.83 -15.37 -7.30
CA THR A 64 15.49 -16.56 -8.08
C THR A 64 15.01 -16.16 -9.48
N GLY A 65 15.61 -16.75 -10.51
CA GLY A 65 15.20 -16.54 -11.92
C GLY A 65 15.79 -15.32 -12.62
N THR A 66 16.71 -14.59 -12.01
CA THR A 66 17.45 -13.50 -12.63
C THR A 66 18.95 -13.60 -12.39
N PRO A 67 19.79 -13.11 -13.33
CA PRO A 67 21.23 -13.31 -13.26
C PRO A 67 21.95 -12.56 -12.15
N LYS A 68 21.32 -11.53 -11.54
CA LYS A 68 21.92 -10.73 -10.47
C LYS A 68 20.91 -10.46 -9.35
N GLY A 69 21.33 -10.62 -8.11
CA GLY A 69 20.63 -10.15 -6.92
C GLY A 69 20.85 -8.66 -6.68
N GLU A 70 20.06 -8.09 -5.78
CA GLU A 70 20.30 -6.74 -5.30
C GLU A 70 21.47 -6.73 -4.32
N SER A 71 22.37 -5.79 -4.53
CA SER A 71 23.40 -5.48 -3.57
C SER A 71 22.90 -4.41 -2.59
N TYR A 72 23.34 -4.46 -1.35
CA TYR A 72 23.05 -3.46 -0.34
C TYR A 72 24.31 -3.01 0.39
N TYR A 73 24.29 -1.77 0.82
CA TYR A 73 25.34 -1.19 1.65
C TYR A 73 24.72 -0.32 2.74
N CYS A 74 25.26 -0.42 3.95
CA CYS A 74 24.84 0.34 5.12
C CYS A 74 26.06 0.88 5.85
N LYS A 75 25.95 2.09 6.38
CA LYS A 75 26.98 2.74 7.19
C LYS A 75 26.37 3.49 8.36
N ALA A 76 27.00 3.37 9.50
CA ALA A 76 26.67 4.18 10.67
C ALA A 76 27.90 4.88 11.24
N TYR A 77 27.70 6.11 11.70
CA TYR A 77 28.64 6.84 12.53
C TYR A 77 28.15 6.90 13.96
N VAL A 78 29.08 6.66 14.91
CA VAL A 78 28.85 6.78 16.35
C VAL A 78 29.75 7.86 16.87
N THR A 79 29.19 8.91 17.49
CA THR A 79 29.91 10.01 18.10
C THR A 79 29.44 10.24 19.54
N ALA A 80 30.26 10.88 20.36
CA ALA A 80 29.91 11.20 21.73
C ALA A 80 30.42 12.58 22.14
N LYS A 81 29.73 13.19 23.09
CA LYS A 81 30.22 14.33 23.86
C LYS A 81 30.68 13.82 25.22
N GLY A 82 31.91 14.13 25.59
CA GLY A 82 32.56 13.54 26.78
C GLY A 82 32.89 12.06 26.60
N GLY A 83 33.60 11.48 27.54
CA GLY A 83 33.96 10.07 27.52
C GLY A 83 34.92 9.65 26.41
N THR A 84 34.88 8.38 26.01
CA THR A 84 35.74 7.78 24.99
C THR A 84 34.97 6.88 24.07
N ILE A 85 35.42 6.76 22.80
CA ILE A 85 34.92 5.82 21.80
C ILE A 85 36.09 4.95 21.33
N ALA A 86 35.84 3.64 21.20
CA ALA A 86 36.83 2.69 20.69
C ALA A 86 36.14 1.51 20.01
N VAL A 87 36.84 0.80 19.13
CA VAL A 87 36.41 -0.50 18.65
C VAL A 87 36.53 -1.52 19.79
N ASP A 88 35.46 -2.24 20.05
CA ASP A 88 35.49 -3.34 21.02
C ASP A 88 36.15 -4.60 20.41
N LYS A 89 36.95 -5.28 21.24
CA LYS A 89 37.69 -6.49 20.83
C LYS A 89 36.78 -7.65 20.41
N ASP A 90 35.56 -7.70 20.94
CA ASP A 90 34.58 -8.75 20.68
C ASP A 90 33.55 -8.33 19.58
N GLY A 91 33.78 -7.15 18.99
CA GLY A 91 32.94 -6.56 17.94
C GLY A 91 31.96 -5.51 18.46
N GLY A 92 31.89 -4.39 17.75
CA GLY A 92 31.07 -3.24 18.12
C GLY A 92 31.86 -1.96 18.27
N ILE A 93 31.17 -0.89 18.59
CA ILE A 93 31.75 0.41 18.99
C ILE A 93 31.39 0.65 20.45
N ASP A 94 32.41 0.62 21.30
CA ASP A 94 32.30 0.97 22.71
C ASP A 94 32.30 2.49 22.91
N VAL A 95 31.26 2.99 23.58
CA VAL A 95 31.18 4.35 24.10
C VAL A 95 31.25 4.24 25.64
N LYS A 96 32.16 4.94 26.28
CA LYS A 96 32.34 4.88 27.76
C LYS A 96 32.35 6.26 28.37
N ASN A 97 31.60 6.42 29.46
CA ASN A 97 31.52 7.62 30.29
C ASN A 97 31.19 8.90 29.48
N ALA A 98 30.32 8.81 28.48
CA ALA A 98 29.87 9.96 27.71
C ALA A 98 28.71 10.72 28.41
N ASP A 99 28.59 12.01 28.10
CA ASP A 99 27.47 12.87 28.50
C ASP A 99 26.29 12.70 27.52
N GLU A 100 26.63 12.65 26.22
CA GLU A 100 25.69 12.43 25.11
C GLU A 100 26.33 11.48 24.09
N MET A 101 25.49 10.73 23.38
CA MET A 101 25.87 9.85 22.27
C MET A 101 24.94 10.04 21.08
N PHE A 102 25.51 10.07 19.87
CA PHE A 102 24.78 10.21 18.63
C PHE A 102 25.14 9.08 17.68
N ILE A 103 24.10 8.58 16.95
CA ILE A 103 24.30 7.61 15.88
C ILE A 103 23.58 8.14 14.64
N TYR A 104 24.28 8.12 13.48
CA TYR A 104 23.72 8.46 12.17
C TYR A 104 23.86 7.24 11.27
N LEU A 105 22.74 6.69 10.86
CA LEU A 105 22.67 5.44 10.11
C LEU A 105 21.95 5.66 8.78
N TYR A 106 22.54 5.22 7.68
CA TYR A 106 21.87 5.09 6.38
C TYR A 106 22.26 3.79 5.70
N GLY A 107 21.30 3.21 4.98
CA GLY A 107 21.52 2.04 4.14
C GLY A 107 20.58 2.06 2.95
N THR A 108 21.04 1.51 1.82
CA THR A 108 20.23 1.39 0.60
C THR A 108 20.67 0.19 -0.22
N THR A 109 19.86 -0.14 -1.22
CA THR A 109 20.17 -1.14 -2.25
C THR A 109 20.50 -0.44 -3.57
N ASN A 110 20.98 -1.21 -4.55
CA ASN A 110 21.15 -0.73 -5.93
C ASN A 110 19.89 -0.90 -6.78
N PHE A 111 18.71 -1.07 -6.17
CA PHE A 111 17.44 -1.05 -6.90
C PHE A 111 17.29 0.29 -7.63
N ASP A 112 16.94 0.21 -8.91
CA ASP A 112 16.74 1.37 -9.78
C ASP A 112 15.59 1.09 -10.75
N ALA A 113 14.44 1.66 -10.44
CA ALA A 113 13.22 1.50 -11.25
C ALA A 113 13.37 2.05 -12.69
N SER A 114 14.33 2.94 -12.94
CA SER A 114 14.59 3.50 -14.28
C SER A 114 15.45 2.58 -15.17
N ASN A 115 16.16 1.62 -14.56
CA ASN A 115 16.99 0.67 -15.28
C ASN A 115 16.16 -0.52 -15.78
N ASP A 116 16.45 -1.01 -16.99
CA ASP A 116 15.71 -2.13 -17.60
C ASP A 116 15.85 -3.44 -16.81
N GLU A 117 16.95 -3.63 -16.11
CA GLU A 117 17.17 -4.77 -15.20
C GLU A 117 16.79 -4.47 -13.75
N TYR A 118 16.23 -3.29 -13.45
CA TYR A 118 15.87 -2.78 -12.12
C TYR A 118 17.03 -2.60 -11.14
N ILE A 119 18.27 -2.69 -11.60
CA ILE A 119 19.46 -2.51 -10.76
C ILE A 119 20.48 -1.60 -11.43
N SER A 120 21.11 -0.76 -10.61
CA SER A 120 22.25 0.08 -10.97
C SER A 120 23.58 -0.57 -10.55
N ASP A 121 24.70 0.10 -10.87
CA ASP A 121 26.03 -0.38 -10.50
C ASP A 121 26.22 -0.39 -8.98
N ALA A 122 26.38 -1.57 -8.39
CA ALA A 122 26.60 -1.76 -6.96
C ALA A 122 27.90 -1.11 -6.44
N ALA A 123 28.90 -0.88 -7.32
CA ALA A 123 30.14 -0.21 -6.94
C ALA A 123 29.93 1.24 -6.48
N LEU A 124 28.79 1.85 -6.83
CA LEU A 124 28.44 3.22 -6.42
C LEU A 124 27.85 3.31 -5.00
N LEU A 125 27.36 2.20 -4.44
CA LEU A 125 26.69 2.19 -3.14
C LEU A 125 27.57 2.72 -1.99
N PRO A 126 28.85 2.29 -1.81
CA PRO A 126 29.66 2.77 -0.71
C PRO A 126 29.89 4.28 -0.71
N SER A 127 30.11 4.87 -1.88
CA SER A 127 30.33 6.33 -2.02
C SER A 127 29.04 7.10 -1.77
N HIS A 128 27.91 6.64 -2.31
CA HIS A 128 26.60 7.25 -2.12
C HIS A 128 26.19 7.25 -0.63
N VAL A 129 26.24 6.09 0.03
CA VAL A 129 25.87 5.96 1.44
C VAL A 129 26.80 6.77 2.33
N THR A 130 28.12 6.77 2.05
CA THR A 130 29.08 7.58 2.79
C THR A 130 28.74 9.07 2.68
N GLY A 131 28.43 9.57 1.49
CA GLY A 131 28.07 10.97 1.29
C GLY A 131 26.83 11.40 2.11
N VAL A 132 25.83 10.52 2.22
CA VAL A 132 24.63 10.79 3.03
C VAL A 132 24.97 10.87 4.52
N VAL A 133 25.72 9.89 5.04
CA VAL A 133 26.07 9.86 6.48
C VAL A 133 27.04 10.98 6.85
N ASP A 134 27.99 11.34 5.96
CA ASP A 134 28.89 12.48 6.13
C ASP A 134 28.12 13.81 6.21
N ALA A 135 27.15 14.00 5.32
CA ALA A 135 26.28 15.17 5.34
C ALA A 135 25.47 15.27 6.64
N ALA A 136 24.92 14.15 7.12
CA ALA A 136 24.17 14.10 8.38
C ALA A 136 25.06 14.41 9.59
N LEU A 137 26.26 13.83 9.64
CA LEU A 137 27.24 14.12 10.71
C LEU A 137 27.60 15.61 10.74
N ASN A 138 27.87 16.20 9.57
CA ASN A 138 28.25 17.62 9.46
C ASN A 138 27.08 18.55 9.83
N LYS A 139 25.84 18.19 9.48
CA LYS A 139 24.62 18.96 9.81
C LYS A 139 24.30 18.92 11.30
N GLY A 140 24.53 17.78 11.94
CA GLY A 140 24.30 17.56 13.37
C GLY A 140 22.84 17.30 13.72
N TYR A 141 22.64 16.66 14.89
CA TYR A 141 21.34 16.11 15.31
C TYR A 141 20.24 17.17 15.40
N ALA A 142 20.50 18.32 16.01
CA ALA A 142 19.47 19.35 16.20
C ALA A 142 18.90 19.85 14.86
N ALA A 143 19.78 20.17 13.90
CA ALA A 143 19.34 20.65 12.58
C ALA A 143 18.64 19.55 11.75
N ILE A 144 19.00 18.28 11.94
CA ILE A 144 18.28 17.13 11.35
C ILE A 144 16.88 17.02 11.97
N CYS A 145 16.75 17.17 13.29
CA CYS A 145 15.48 17.13 13.99
C CYS A 145 14.53 18.24 13.51
N ASP A 146 15.03 19.48 13.41
CA ASP A 146 14.27 20.62 12.93
C ASP A 146 13.76 20.39 11.48
N ALA A 147 14.64 19.93 10.60
CA ALA A 147 14.28 19.63 9.21
C ALA A 147 13.27 18.47 9.09
N HIS A 148 13.42 17.43 9.92
CA HIS A 148 12.48 16.32 9.99
C HIS A 148 11.10 16.79 10.43
N VAL A 149 11.01 17.61 11.47
CA VAL A 149 9.73 18.12 11.98
C VAL A 149 9.06 19.05 10.96
N GLU A 150 9.80 19.95 10.33
CA GLU A 150 9.29 20.85 9.29
C GLU A 150 8.71 20.05 8.10
N ASP A 151 9.48 19.10 7.59
CA ASP A 151 9.06 18.25 6.47
C ASP A 151 7.82 17.41 6.80
N TYR A 152 7.81 16.77 7.97
CA TYR A 152 6.69 15.94 8.38
C TYR A 152 5.41 16.77 8.57
N LYS A 153 5.51 17.91 9.23
CA LYS A 153 4.38 18.83 9.47
C LYS A 153 3.82 19.39 8.17
N ALA A 154 4.65 19.64 7.17
CA ALA A 154 4.19 20.10 5.85
C ALA A 154 3.19 19.15 5.19
N LEU A 155 3.20 17.86 5.53
CA LEU A 155 2.22 16.85 5.11
C LEU A 155 1.16 16.60 6.17
N TYR A 156 1.57 16.45 7.42
CA TYR A 156 0.69 16.03 8.51
C TYR A 156 -0.36 17.09 8.83
N ASP A 157 0.01 18.37 8.88
CA ASP A 157 -0.87 19.46 9.29
C ASP A 157 -1.95 19.83 8.21
N ARG A 158 -1.92 19.19 7.04
CA ARG A 158 -2.90 19.43 5.96
C ARG A 158 -4.29 18.86 6.22
N CYS A 159 -4.42 17.92 7.14
CA CYS A 159 -5.68 17.28 7.46
C CYS A 159 -5.72 16.92 8.93
N GLU A 160 -6.73 17.39 9.61
CA GLU A 160 -6.96 17.17 11.04
C GLU A 160 -8.33 16.52 11.26
N LEU A 161 -8.38 15.54 12.15
CA LEU A 161 -9.61 15.01 12.71
C LEU A 161 -9.67 15.40 14.19
N ASN A 162 -10.69 16.15 14.54
CA ASN A 162 -10.88 16.67 15.90
C ASN A 162 -12.29 16.34 16.36
N ILE A 163 -12.46 15.24 17.08
CA ILE A 163 -13.74 14.72 17.58
C ILE A 163 -13.82 14.68 19.12
N THR A 164 -12.72 15.02 19.79
CA THR A 164 -12.68 15.14 21.26
C THR A 164 -11.73 16.26 21.70
N ASN A 165 -11.94 16.77 22.91
CA ASN A 165 -11.00 17.65 23.60
C ASN A 165 -10.13 16.89 24.63
N ALA A 166 -10.22 15.57 24.68
CA ALA A 166 -9.44 14.77 25.61
C ALA A 166 -7.95 14.81 25.21
N MET A 167 -7.08 14.91 26.22
CA MET A 167 -5.62 14.84 26.04
C MET A 167 -5.11 13.48 26.49
N PRO A 168 -4.12 12.90 25.77
CA PRO A 168 -3.55 11.61 26.16
C PRO A 168 -2.70 11.78 27.43
N ILE A 169 -3.25 11.39 28.56
CA ILE A 169 -2.55 11.36 29.86
C ILE A 169 -2.07 9.96 30.24
N VAL A 170 -2.39 8.96 29.40
CA VAL A 170 -2.03 7.56 29.59
C VAL A 170 -1.42 7.00 28.30
N THR A 171 -0.82 5.82 28.40
CA THR A 171 -0.25 5.15 27.21
C THR A 171 -1.35 4.68 26.25
N THR A 172 -1.03 4.57 24.94
CA THR A 172 -1.95 4.01 23.94
C THR A 172 -2.45 2.61 24.36
N ARG A 173 -1.56 1.78 24.92
CA ARG A 173 -1.95 0.47 25.47
C ARG A 173 -3.07 0.58 26.51
N LYS A 174 -2.97 1.53 27.42
CA LYS A 174 -3.99 1.77 28.44
C LYS A 174 -5.31 2.25 27.82
N LEU A 175 -5.27 3.10 26.78
CA LEU A 175 -6.46 3.50 26.04
C LEU A 175 -7.15 2.31 25.37
N ILE A 176 -6.38 1.37 24.81
CA ILE A 176 -6.91 0.15 24.21
C ILE A 176 -7.55 -0.76 25.27
N ASP A 177 -6.87 -0.96 26.39
CA ASP A 177 -7.38 -1.82 27.48
C ASP A 177 -8.66 -1.25 28.10
N ASP A 178 -8.81 0.07 28.18
CA ASP A 178 -9.96 0.77 28.76
C ASP A 178 -11.04 1.13 27.71
N PHE A 179 -10.89 0.74 26.47
CA PHE A 179 -11.71 1.21 25.34
C PHE A 179 -13.23 1.12 25.56
N ALA A 180 -13.74 0.12 26.22
CA ALA A 180 -15.17 -0.02 26.46
C ALA A 180 -15.69 0.76 27.68
N ILE A 181 -14.80 1.37 28.48
CA ILE A 181 -15.11 1.90 29.83
C ILE A 181 -15.35 3.41 29.79
N SER A 182 -14.58 4.14 28.97
CA SER A 182 -14.65 5.61 28.88
C SER A 182 -14.98 6.08 27.46
N PRO A 183 -16.16 6.70 27.23
CA PRO A 183 -16.51 7.24 25.92
C PRO A 183 -15.55 8.33 25.40
N ALA A 184 -14.96 9.14 26.28
CA ALA A 184 -14.01 10.18 25.90
C ALA A 184 -12.68 9.57 25.42
N ASP A 185 -12.20 8.53 26.09
CA ASP A 185 -10.98 7.82 25.70
C ASP A 185 -11.18 7.06 24.37
N ASN A 186 -12.39 6.60 24.10
CA ASN A 186 -12.74 5.97 22.83
C ASN A 186 -12.59 6.94 21.65
N LEU A 187 -13.08 8.17 21.77
CA LEU A 187 -12.94 9.19 20.74
C LEU A 187 -11.47 9.58 20.55
N LEU A 188 -10.72 9.68 21.64
CA LEU A 188 -9.28 9.94 21.56
C LEU A 188 -8.53 8.82 20.83
N LEU A 189 -8.86 7.55 21.09
CA LEU A 189 -8.25 6.43 20.38
C LEU A 189 -8.61 6.43 18.89
N GLU A 190 -9.84 6.82 18.52
CA GLU A 190 -10.28 6.96 17.12
C GLU A 190 -9.47 8.07 16.40
N GLU A 191 -9.20 9.21 17.04
CA GLU A 191 -8.30 10.26 16.52
C GLU A 191 -6.86 9.78 16.35
N ILE A 192 -6.32 9.11 17.37
CA ILE A 192 -4.95 8.53 17.30
C ILE A 192 -4.87 7.52 16.16
N TYR A 193 -5.88 6.69 15.98
CA TYR A 193 -5.91 5.69 14.92
C TYR A 193 -5.92 6.33 13.51
N PHE A 194 -6.72 7.38 13.32
CA PHE A 194 -6.72 8.17 12.10
C PHE A 194 -5.34 8.81 11.82
N CYS A 195 -4.76 9.47 12.83
CA CYS A 195 -3.44 10.10 12.72
C CYS A 195 -2.35 9.08 12.43
N TYR A 196 -2.42 7.91 13.07
CA TYR A 196 -1.46 6.83 12.86
C TYR A 196 -1.53 6.24 11.46
N GLY A 197 -2.75 6.09 10.90
CA GLY A 197 -2.92 5.68 9.50
C GLY A 197 -2.28 6.65 8.51
N ARG A 198 -2.42 7.96 8.73
CA ARG A 198 -1.73 8.98 7.93
C ARG A 198 -0.21 8.95 8.12
N TYR A 199 0.26 8.76 9.37
CA TYR A 199 1.69 8.57 9.65
C TYR A 199 2.28 7.39 8.88
N LEU A 200 1.60 6.24 8.87
CA LEU A 200 2.07 5.06 8.13
C LEU A 200 2.18 5.34 6.63
N MET A 201 1.22 6.05 6.04
CA MET A 201 1.28 6.44 4.63
C MET A 201 2.41 7.43 4.35
N ILE A 202 2.56 8.49 5.15
CA ILE A 202 3.65 9.47 5.03
C ILE A 202 5.01 8.79 5.12
N SER A 203 5.15 7.81 6.01
CA SER A 203 6.43 7.13 6.26
C SER A 203 6.76 6.05 5.21
N SER A 204 5.77 5.46 4.53
CA SER A 204 5.98 4.32 3.62
C SER A 204 5.94 4.67 2.13
N SER A 205 5.39 5.82 1.74
CA SER A 205 5.11 6.13 0.33
C SER A 205 5.80 7.41 -0.14
N ARG A 206 7.10 7.52 0.11
CA ARG A 206 7.91 8.69 -0.27
C ARG A 206 9.28 8.28 -0.81
N GLY A 207 9.70 8.96 -1.86
CA GLY A 207 11.09 8.92 -2.34
C GLY A 207 11.50 7.68 -3.12
N VAL A 208 10.58 6.76 -3.38
CA VAL A 208 10.75 5.60 -4.24
C VAL A 208 9.53 5.43 -5.13
N ASP A 209 9.70 4.96 -6.35
CA ASP A 209 8.60 4.68 -7.29
C ASP A 209 8.12 3.22 -7.13
N LEU A 210 7.86 2.84 -5.88
CA LEU A 210 7.33 1.54 -5.46
C LEU A 210 6.18 1.74 -4.48
N PRO A 211 5.12 0.92 -4.57
CA PRO A 211 4.05 0.94 -3.59
C PRO A 211 4.46 0.31 -2.26
N SER A 212 3.74 0.67 -1.20
CA SER A 212 3.73 -0.10 0.05
C SER A 212 3.28 -1.53 -0.21
N ASN A 213 3.99 -2.51 0.34
CA ASN A 213 3.64 -3.93 0.27
C ASN A 213 2.68 -4.36 1.40
N LEU A 214 2.47 -5.66 1.63
CA LEU A 214 1.63 -6.20 2.70
C LEU A 214 2.03 -5.74 4.11
N GLN A 215 3.29 -5.35 4.31
CA GLN A 215 3.82 -4.85 5.58
C GLN A 215 4.19 -3.36 5.52
N GLY A 216 3.67 -2.62 4.52
CA GLY A 216 4.11 -1.24 4.25
C GLY A 216 5.55 -1.24 3.72
N ILE A 217 6.50 -0.88 4.58
CA ILE A 217 7.94 -0.98 4.36
C ILE A 217 8.66 -1.67 5.54
N TRP A 218 7.90 -2.08 6.56
CA TRP A 218 8.45 -2.60 7.82
C TRP A 218 8.51 -4.12 7.80
N ASN A 219 9.73 -4.64 7.81
CA ASN A 219 10.00 -6.07 7.87
C ASN A 219 11.31 -6.32 8.64
N ASN A 220 11.29 -7.23 9.60
CA ASN A 220 12.45 -7.60 10.42
C ASN A 220 12.84 -9.08 10.27
N VAL A 221 12.32 -9.79 9.26
CA VAL A 221 12.60 -11.22 9.03
C VAL A 221 12.90 -11.49 7.55
N ASN A 222 13.73 -12.51 7.29
CA ASN A 222 14.08 -12.90 5.92
C ASN A 222 12.94 -13.61 5.17
N ASN A 223 12.04 -14.27 5.88
CA ASN A 223 10.89 -14.96 5.32
C ASN A 223 9.60 -14.39 5.92
N PRO A 224 9.16 -13.20 5.48
CA PRO A 224 7.93 -12.60 5.97
C PRO A 224 6.70 -13.36 5.47
N ALA A 225 5.58 -13.19 6.17
CA ALA A 225 4.30 -13.73 5.73
C ALA A 225 3.98 -13.27 4.30
N TRP A 226 3.55 -14.19 3.45
CA TRP A 226 3.27 -13.95 2.01
C TRP A 226 4.38 -13.18 1.29
N ASN A 227 5.65 -13.41 1.67
CA ASN A 227 6.84 -12.78 1.09
C ASN A 227 6.82 -11.23 1.11
N SER A 228 5.98 -10.60 1.90
CA SER A 228 5.71 -9.14 1.87
C SER A 228 5.45 -8.63 0.45
N ASP A 229 4.66 -9.38 -0.33
CA ASP A 229 4.41 -9.05 -1.73
C ASP A 229 3.53 -7.79 -1.89
N ILE A 230 3.42 -7.32 -3.13
CA ILE A 230 2.47 -6.30 -3.55
C ILE A 230 1.17 -7.02 -3.95
N HIS A 231 0.31 -7.27 -2.98
CA HIS A 231 -0.88 -8.11 -3.14
C HIS A 231 -2.04 -7.35 -3.78
N SER A 232 -2.55 -7.86 -4.92
CA SER A 232 -3.38 -7.09 -5.85
C SER A 232 -4.89 -7.39 -5.79
N ASN A 233 -5.36 -8.20 -4.83
CA ASN A 233 -6.79 -8.53 -4.75
C ASN A 233 -7.59 -7.70 -3.73
N ILE A 234 -6.94 -6.84 -2.96
CA ILE A 234 -7.48 -5.83 -2.04
C ILE A 234 -6.38 -5.02 -1.34
N ASN A 235 -5.26 -5.66 -0.96
CA ASN A 235 -4.33 -5.14 0.05
C ASN A 235 -3.64 -3.86 -0.41
N VAL A 236 -2.94 -3.88 -1.55
CA VAL A 236 -2.26 -2.69 -2.06
C VAL A 236 -3.26 -1.58 -2.39
N GLN A 237 -4.42 -1.92 -2.94
CA GLN A 237 -5.45 -0.94 -3.24
C GLN A 237 -5.93 -0.24 -1.97
N MET A 238 -6.21 -0.99 -0.91
CA MET A 238 -6.66 -0.43 0.36
C MET A 238 -5.60 0.42 1.05
N ASN A 239 -4.32 0.07 0.92
CA ASN A 239 -3.22 0.90 1.43
C ASN A 239 -3.29 2.34 0.91
N TYR A 240 -3.78 2.54 -0.33
CA TYR A 240 -3.83 3.86 -0.98
C TYR A 240 -5.20 4.54 -0.98
N TRP A 241 -6.26 3.90 -0.46
CA TRP A 241 -7.57 4.55 -0.36
C TRP A 241 -7.58 5.87 0.43
N PRO A 242 -6.80 6.05 1.50
CA PRO A 242 -6.78 7.30 2.24
C PRO A 242 -5.98 8.42 1.53
N ALA A 243 -5.13 8.13 0.55
CA ALA A 243 -4.20 9.10 -0.03
C ALA A 243 -4.88 10.40 -0.46
N GLU A 244 -5.88 10.29 -1.32
CA GLU A 244 -6.56 11.46 -1.89
C GLU A 244 -7.43 12.17 -0.85
N ILE A 245 -8.27 11.41 -0.14
CA ILE A 245 -9.29 11.96 0.78
C ILE A 245 -8.70 12.57 2.04
N THR A 246 -7.44 12.28 2.39
CA THR A 246 -6.75 12.85 3.53
C THR A 246 -5.66 13.86 3.14
N ASN A 247 -5.75 14.40 1.92
CA ASN A 247 -4.86 15.43 1.38
C ASN A 247 -3.38 15.01 1.34
N LEU A 248 -3.14 13.79 0.83
CA LEU A 248 -1.81 13.18 0.66
C LEU A 248 -1.64 12.63 -0.77
N SER A 249 -2.17 13.33 -1.77
CA SER A 249 -2.20 12.89 -3.18
C SER A 249 -0.83 12.54 -3.75
N GLU A 250 0.22 13.28 -3.37
CA GLU A 250 1.60 13.00 -3.80
C GLU A 250 2.12 11.63 -3.31
N LEU A 251 1.55 11.11 -2.22
CA LEU A 251 1.91 9.79 -1.67
C LEU A 251 1.22 8.64 -2.40
N HIS A 252 0.25 8.94 -3.26
CA HIS A 252 -0.32 7.96 -4.18
C HIS A 252 0.59 7.69 -5.39
N LEU A 253 1.38 8.70 -5.79
CA LEU A 253 2.22 8.64 -6.99
C LEU A 253 3.18 7.44 -7.06
N PRO A 254 3.83 6.96 -5.99
CA PRO A 254 4.68 5.76 -6.06
C PRO A 254 3.93 4.54 -6.60
N PHE A 255 2.68 4.32 -6.17
CA PHE A 255 1.86 3.23 -6.69
C PHE A 255 1.43 3.48 -8.14
N LEU A 256 1.00 4.69 -8.47
CA LEU A 256 0.53 5.04 -9.81
C LEU A 256 1.65 4.98 -10.86
N LYS A 257 2.85 5.39 -10.50
CA LYS A 257 4.05 5.27 -11.34
C LYS A 257 4.49 3.81 -11.51
N TYR A 258 4.39 3.00 -10.45
CA TYR A 258 4.62 1.56 -10.55
C TYR A 258 3.66 0.94 -11.56
N ILE A 259 2.35 1.25 -11.49
CA ILE A 259 1.36 0.76 -12.46
C ILE A 259 1.74 1.18 -13.88
N HIS A 260 2.03 2.45 -14.10
CA HIS A 260 2.38 2.96 -15.43
C HIS A 260 3.63 2.29 -16.00
N ARG A 261 4.70 2.20 -15.21
CA ARG A 261 5.95 1.57 -15.61
C ARG A 261 5.77 0.12 -16.02
N GLU A 262 5.13 -0.68 -15.16
CA GLU A 262 4.95 -2.11 -15.44
C GLU A 262 3.96 -2.36 -16.59
N ALA A 263 2.92 -1.54 -16.72
CA ALA A 263 1.91 -1.66 -17.76
C ALA A 263 2.40 -1.18 -19.14
N CYS A 264 3.15 -0.08 -19.20
CA CYS A 264 3.47 0.63 -20.44
C CYS A 264 4.93 0.51 -20.86
N GLU A 265 5.86 0.46 -19.92
CA GLU A 265 7.29 0.53 -20.21
C GLU A 265 7.97 -0.84 -20.10
N ARG A 266 7.57 -1.67 -19.13
CA ARG A 266 8.18 -2.99 -18.88
C ARG A 266 7.43 -4.11 -19.60
N PRO A 267 8.12 -5.21 -19.99
CA PRO A 267 7.51 -6.27 -20.78
C PRO A 267 6.66 -7.25 -19.96
N GLN A 268 6.89 -7.36 -18.63
CA GLN A 268 6.38 -8.47 -17.83
C GLN A 268 4.85 -8.56 -17.81
N TRP A 269 4.15 -7.46 -17.57
CA TRP A 269 2.68 -7.50 -17.50
C TRP A 269 2.02 -7.70 -18.87
N ARG A 270 2.67 -7.29 -19.94
CA ARG A 270 2.22 -7.64 -21.31
C ARG A 270 2.46 -9.11 -21.61
N ALA A 271 3.60 -9.66 -21.19
CA ALA A 271 3.85 -11.10 -21.29
C ALA A 271 2.83 -11.92 -20.47
N ASN A 272 2.48 -11.46 -19.28
CA ASN A 272 1.43 -12.07 -18.46
C ASN A 272 0.07 -12.09 -19.17
N ALA A 273 -0.30 -11.05 -19.91
CA ALA A 273 -1.54 -11.03 -20.69
C ALA A 273 -1.59 -12.20 -21.69
N GLN A 274 -0.47 -12.48 -22.36
CA GLN A 274 -0.37 -13.61 -23.29
C GLN A 274 -0.33 -14.96 -22.56
N GLN A 275 0.50 -15.08 -21.52
CA GLN A 275 0.78 -16.37 -20.86
C GLN A 275 -0.40 -16.84 -20.00
N ILE A 276 -1.06 -15.92 -19.28
CA ILE A 276 -2.13 -16.26 -18.33
C ILE A 276 -3.50 -16.28 -19.03
N ALA A 277 -3.73 -15.36 -19.97
CA ALA A 277 -5.05 -15.13 -20.53
C ALA A 277 -5.14 -15.28 -22.07
N GLY A 278 -4.02 -15.57 -22.75
CA GLY A 278 -3.98 -15.73 -24.21
C GLY A 278 -4.23 -14.43 -24.99
N GLN A 279 -4.08 -13.26 -24.34
CA GLN A 279 -4.33 -11.96 -24.97
C GLN A 279 -3.04 -11.42 -25.60
N THR A 280 -3.17 -10.87 -26.81
CA THR A 280 -2.04 -10.33 -27.59
C THR A 280 -1.87 -8.82 -27.43
N VAL A 281 -2.83 -8.16 -26.78
CA VAL A 281 -2.85 -6.72 -26.50
C VAL A 281 -3.10 -6.45 -25.03
N GLY A 282 -2.69 -5.30 -24.57
CA GLY A 282 -2.87 -4.86 -23.19
C GLY A 282 -1.95 -5.57 -22.20
N TRP A 283 -2.36 -5.58 -20.97
CA TRP A 283 -1.56 -6.08 -19.85
C TRP A 283 -2.42 -6.69 -18.74
N THR A 284 -1.85 -7.62 -18.00
CA THR A 284 -2.39 -8.08 -16.72
C THR A 284 -1.26 -8.43 -15.76
N LEU A 285 -1.61 -8.67 -14.50
CA LEU A 285 -0.66 -8.97 -13.44
C LEU A 285 -1.14 -10.17 -12.64
N THR A 286 -0.23 -10.73 -11.87
CA THR A 286 -0.51 -11.82 -10.93
C THR A 286 -1.10 -11.27 -9.64
N THR A 287 -1.65 -12.14 -8.79
CA THR A 287 -2.18 -11.72 -7.47
C THR A 287 -1.06 -11.24 -6.56
N GLU A 288 0.03 -11.98 -6.53
CA GLU A 288 1.24 -11.68 -5.76
C GLU A 288 2.28 -11.08 -6.70
N ASN A 289 2.67 -9.84 -6.46
CA ASN A 289 3.66 -9.14 -7.28
C ASN A 289 4.85 -8.73 -6.43
N ASN A 290 5.99 -8.58 -7.08
CA ASN A 290 7.19 -8.04 -6.46
C ASN A 290 7.58 -6.71 -7.12
N ILE A 291 8.68 -6.12 -6.66
CA ILE A 291 9.20 -4.83 -7.12
C ILE A 291 9.63 -4.81 -8.59
N TYR A 292 9.70 -5.96 -9.24
CA TYR A 292 10.08 -6.16 -10.65
C TYR A 292 8.88 -6.45 -11.56
N GLY A 293 7.65 -6.26 -11.06
CA GLY A 293 6.43 -6.58 -11.81
C GLY A 293 6.19 -8.07 -12.04
N SER A 294 7.05 -8.96 -11.52
CA SER A 294 6.84 -10.41 -11.57
C SER A 294 6.28 -10.92 -10.24
N GLY A 295 5.76 -12.15 -10.25
CA GLY A 295 5.21 -12.73 -9.03
C GLY A 295 4.58 -14.10 -9.28
N SER A 296 3.78 -14.56 -8.35
CA SER A 296 3.03 -15.80 -8.45
C SER A 296 1.52 -15.54 -8.49
N ASN A 297 0.79 -16.49 -9.03
CA ASN A 297 -0.64 -16.42 -9.16
C ASN A 297 -1.28 -17.69 -8.59
N TRP A 298 -1.41 -17.77 -7.27
CA TRP A 298 -2.08 -18.89 -6.62
C TRP A 298 -3.58 -18.94 -6.97
N MET A 299 -4.17 -17.79 -7.32
CA MET A 299 -5.50 -17.68 -7.93
C MET A 299 -5.35 -17.63 -9.47
N GLN A 300 -5.18 -18.79 -10.09
CA GLN A 300 -4.81 -18.90 -11.51
C GLN A 300 -5.71 -18.12 -12.49
N ASN A 301 -6.99 -17.91 -12.12
CA ASN A 301 -7.98 -17.22 -12.93
C ASN A 301 -8.33 -15.82 -12.40
N TYR A 302 -7.40 -15.14 -11.74
CA TYR A 302 -7.58 -13.77 -11.28
C TYR A 302 -6.75 -12.82 -12.15
N THR A 303 -7.38 -12.28 -13.20
CA THR A 303 -6.71 -11.34 -14.13
C THR A 303 -7.21 -9.91 -14.01
N ILE A 304 -8.30 -9.71 -13.27
CA ILE A 304 -9.04 -8.46 -13.16
C ILE A 304 -8.33 -7.36 -12.34
N ALA A 305 -7.25 -7.70 -11.63
CA ALA A 305 -6.50 -6.71 -10.85
C ALA A 305 -6.05 -5.49 -11.68
N ASN A 306 -5.82 -5.68 -12.97
CA ASN A 306 -5.46 -4.59 -13.90
C ASN A 306 -6.53 -3.50 -13.96
N ALA A 307 -7.80 -3.87 -14.07
CA ALA A 307 -8.91 -2.91 -14.08
C ALA A 307 -9.06 -2.19 -12.72
N TRP A 308 -8.82 -2.90 -11.61
CA TRP A 308 -8.83 -2.28 -10.29
C TRP A 308 -7.69 -1.27 -10.11
N TYR A 309 -6.51 -1.56 -10.65
CA TYR A 309 -5.38 -0.63 -10.67
C TYR A 309 -5.70 0.63 -11.50
N CYS A 310 -6.41 0.48 -12.62
CA CYS A 310 -6.88 1.61 -13.42
C CYS A 310 -7.86 2.53 -12.67
N MET A 311 -8.62 2.00 -11.73
CA MET A 311 -9.48 2.80 -10.86
C MET A 311 -8.66 3.79 -10.02
N HIS A 312 -7.50 3.39 -9.48
CA HIS A 312 -6.58 4.27 -8.75
C HIS A 312 -6.00 5.37 -9.64
N LEU A 313 -5.62 5.02 -10.88
CA LEU A 313 -5.14 6.00 -11.86
C LEU A 313 -6.18 7.09 -12.12
N TRP A 314 -7.43 6.70 -12.33
CA TRP A 314 -8.53 7.63 -12.57
C TRP A 314 -8.90 8.44 -11.33
N GLN A 315 -8.91 7.81 -10.15
CA GLN A 315 -9.22 8.48 -8.88
C GLN A 315 -8.25 9.63 -8.58
N HIS A 316 -6.96 9.43 -8.76
CA HIS A 316 -5.97 10.49 -8.59
C HIS A 316 -6.25 11.71 -9.49
N TYR A 317 -6.57 11.46 -10.78
CA TYR A 317 -6.98 12.54 -11.68
C TYR A 317 -8.21 13.29 -11.17
N ARG A 318 -9.23 12.57 -10.70
CA ARG A 318 -10.46 13.20 -10.20
C ARG A 318 -10.25 14.13 -9.01
N PHE A 319 -9.24 13.86 -8.18
CA PHE A 319 -8.91 14.72 -7.05
C PHE A 319 -7.97 15.87 -7.43
N THR A 320 -7.02 15.63 -8.32
CA THR A 320 -5.98 16.62 -8.67
C THR A 320 -6.34 17.47 -9.88
N LEU A 321 -7.17 16.96 -10.79
CA LEU A 321 -7.49 17.55 -12.10
C LEU A 321 -6.24 17.82 -12.96
N ASP A 322 -5.13 17.13 -12.69
CA ASP A 322 -3.88 17.26 -13.45
C ASP A 322 -3.99 16.56 -14.80
N LYS A 323 -4.25 17.34 -15.84
CA LYS A 323 -4.34 16.84 -17.22
C LYS A 323 -3.01 16.33 -17.77
N LYS A 324 -1.87 16.78 -17.23
CA LYS A 324 -0.55 16.23 -17.64
C LYS A 324 -0.38 14.82 -17.09
N TYR A 325 -0.72 14.63 -15.82
CA TYR A 325 -0.75 13.31 -15.22
C TYR A 325 -1.71 12.39 -15.97
N LEU A 326 -2.96 12.84 -16.21
CA LEU A 326 -3.95 12.05 -16.95
C LEU A 326 -3.41 11.61 -18.30
N LYS A 327 -2.84 12.55 -19.08
CA LYS A 327 -2.34 12.29 -20.44
C LYS A 327 -1.14 11.35 -20.48
N ASN A 328 -0.19 11.54 -19.55
CA ASN A 328 1.13 10.93 -19.67
C ASN A 328 1.28 9.64 -18.82
N ILE A 329 0.50 9.52 -17.74
CA ILE A 329 0.61 8.40 -16.79
C ILE A 329 -0.67 7.55 -16.80
N ALA A 330 -1.84 8.14 -16.54
CA ALA A 330 -3.05 7.37 -16.32
C ALA A 330 -3.64 6.80 -17.62
N TYR A 331 -3.88 7.67 -18.61
CA TYR A 331 -4.59 7.28 -19.82
C TYR A 331 -3.89 6.18 -20.64
N PRO A 332 -2.57 6.20 -20.86
CA PRO A 332 -1.89 5.12 -21.60
C PRO A 332 -2.10 3.74 -20.96
N ALA A 333 -1.99 3.64 -19.64
CA ALA A 333 -2.22 2.39 -18.93
C ALA A 333 -3.70 1.96 -18.95
N MET A 334 -4.65 2.90 -18.75
CA MET A 334 -6.08 2.66 -18.82
C MET A 334 -6.52 2.20 -20.21
N ARG A 335 -6.06 2.89 -21.26
CA ARG A 335 -6.36 2.55 -22.64
C ARG A 335 -5.89 1.13 -23.00
N SER A 336 -4.64 0.84 -22.64
CA SER A 336 -4.05 -0.48 -22.90
C SER A 336 -4.76 -1.60 -22.09
N CYS A 337 -5.20 -1.31 -20.86
CA CYS A 337 -6.03 -2.22 -20.08
C CYS A 337 -7.43 -2.42 -20.73
N ALA A 338 -8.02 -1.35 -21.27
CA ALA A 338 -9.28 -1.45 -22.00
C ALA A 338 -9.15 -2.34 -23.27
N GLU A 339 -8.05 -2.22 -24.03
CA GLU A 339 -7.76 -3.10 -25.16
C GLU A 339 -7.68 -4.58 -24.76
N TYR A 340 -7.03 -4.88 -23.62
CA TYR A 340 -6.98 -6.22 -23.06
C TYR A 340 -8.41 -6.78 -22.84
N TRP A 341 -9.28 -6.03 -22.18
CA TRP A 341 -10.63 -6.48 -21.89
C TRP A 341 -11.53 -6.50 -23.14
N LEU A 342 -11.36 -5.56 -24.07
CA LEU A 342 -12.05 -5.61 -25.35
C LEU A 342 -11.72 -6.89 -26.15
N GLN A 343 -10.49 -7.35 -26.13
CA GLN A 343 -10.09 -8.60 -26.77
C GLN A 343 -10.59 -9.82 -25.97
N ARG A 344 -10.56 -9.77 -24.63
CA ARG A 344 -10.85 -10.90 -23.75
C ARG A 344 -12.35 -11.20 -23.59
N LEU A 345 -13.22 -10.18 -23.59
CA LEU A 345 -14.64 -10.35 -23.36
C LEU A 345 -15.28 -11.34 -24.35
N VAL A 346 -16.11 -12.24 -23.83
CA VAL A 346 -16.86 -13.21 -24.62
C VAL A 346 -18.34 -12.83 -24.71
N LYS A 347 -18.98 -13.13 -25.82
CA LYS A 347 -20.40 -12.86 -26.00
C LYS A 347 -21.22 -14.05 -25.49
N ALA A 348 -22.09 -13.80 -24.52
CA ALA A 348 -23.02 -14.77 -23.98
C ALA A 348 -24.23 -15.03 -24.93
N ALA A 349 -24.98 -16.07 -24.61
CA ALA A 349 -26.17 -16.45 -25.41
C ALA A 349 -27.27 -15.37 -25.41
N ASP A 350 -27.37 -14.58 -24.33
CA ASP A 350 -28.31 -13.46 -24.21
C ASP A 350 -27.85 -12.21 -24.97
N GLY A 351 -26.68 -12.26 -25.61
CA GLY A 351 -26.08 -11.17 -26.37
C GLY A 351 -25.27 -10.18 -25.57
N THR A 352 -25.16 -10.34 -24.25
CA THR A 352 -24.30 -9.54 -23.39
C THR A 352 -22.83 -9.96 -23.52
N TYR A 353 -21.90 -9.09 -23.08
CA TYR A 353 -20.48 -9.40 -22.97
C TYR A 353 -20.09 -9.73 -21.54
N GLU A 354 -19.29 -10.77 -21.37
CA GLU A 354 -18.88 -11.33 -20.08
C GLU A 354 -17.36 -11.43 -19.97
N CYS A 355 -16.84 -11.17 -18.77
CA CYS A 355 -15.48 -11.51 -18.39
C CYS A 355 -15.36 -13.02 -18.25
N PRO A 356 -14.56 -13.72 -19.09
CA PRO A 356 -14.49 -15.17 -19.03
C PRO A 356 -13.51 -15.65 -17.97
N ASN A 357 -13.82 -16.78 -17.32
CA ASN A 357 -12.92 -17.52 -16.45
C ASN A 357 -12.26 -16.65 -15.38
N GLU A 358 -13.03 -15.86 -14.64
CA GLU A 358 -12.52 -15.06 -13.53
C GLU A 358 -12.87 -15.68 -12.18
N PHE A 359 -11.95 -15.53 -11.21
CA PHE A 359 -12.16 -15.92 -9.84
C PHE A 359 -12.70 -14.74 -9.02
N SER A 360 -13.74 -14.97 -8.21
CA SER A 360 -14.17 -13.97 -7.22
C SER A 360 -13.38 -14.19 -5.92
N PRO A 361 -12.50 -13.27 -5.51
CA PRO A 361 -11.67 -13.49 -4.34
C PRO A 361 -12.48 -13.64 -3.06
N GLU A 362 -12.19 -14.58 -2.21
CA GLU A 362 -11.25 -15.71 -2.34
C GLU A 362 -12.01 -17.00 -2.01
N HIS A 363 -13.19 -17.18 -2.59
CA HIS A 363 -14.07 -18.32 -2.34
C HIS A 363 -14.99 -18.64 -3.54
N GLY A 364 -15.73 -19.74 -3.43
CA GLY A 364 -16.66 -20.18 -4.47
C GLY A 364 -15.98 -20.93 -5.59
N PRO A 365 -16.53 -20.88 -6.83
CA PRO A 365 -15.95 -21.53 -7.98
C PRO A 365 -14.54 -21.04 -8.27
N ALA A 366 -13.63 -21.96 -8.61
CA ALA A 366 -12.24 -21.62 -8.96
C ALA A 366 -12.15 -20.72 -10.20
N SER A 367 -13.16 -20.78 -11.07
CA SER A 367 -13.37 -19.81 -12.14
C SER A 367 -14.83 -19.85 -12.59
N GLU A 368 -15.35 -18.70 -12.97
CA GLU A 368 -16.67 -18.58 -13.59
C GLU A 368 -16.66 -17.37 -14.54
N ASN A 369 -17.48 -17.44 -15.61
CA ASN A 369 -17.76 -16.27 -16.43
C ASN A 369 -18.65 -15.30 -15.65
N ALA A 370 -18.42 -14.02 -15.88
CA ALA A 370 -19.27 -12.95 -15.35
C ALA A 370 -19.40 -12.94 -13.82
N THR A 371 -18.30 -13.15 -13.09
CA THR A 371 -18.30 -12.82 -11.66
C THR A 371 -18.63 -11.34 -11.48
N ALA A 372 -19.41 -10.98 -10.46
CA ALA A 372 -19.77 -9.60 -10.19
C ALA A 372 -18.54 -8.70 -10.02
N HIS A 373 -17.51 -9.24 -9.35
CA HIS A 373 -16.22 -8.57 -9.15
C HIS A 373 -15.61 -8.11 -10.48
N SER A 374 -15.44 -9.02 -11.43
CA SER A 374 -14.81 -8.70 -12.71
C SER A 374 -15.69 -7.79 -13.58
N GLN A 375 -16.99 -8.05 -13.62
CA GLN A 375 -17.91 -7.26 -14.43
C GLN A 375 -18.00 -5.80 -13.96
N GLN A 376 -18.11 -5.57 -12.66
CA GLN A 376 -18.18 -4.22 -12.08
C GLN A 376 -16.87 -3.44 -12.32
N LEU A 377 -15.72 -4.11 -12.23
CA LEU A 377 -14.42 -3.48 -12.49
C LEU A 377 -14.19 -3.16 -13.97
N VAL A 378 -14.61 -4.04 -14.90
CA VAL A 378 -14.51 -3.76 -16.33
C VAL A 378 -15.49 -2.65 -16.74
N TRP A 379 -16.68 -2.62 -16.13
CA TRP A 379 -17.61 -1.51 -16.33
C TRP A 379 -16.97 -0.17 -15.93
N ASP A 380 -16.36 -0.13 -14.76
CA ASP A 380 -15.68 1.06 -14.24
C ASP A 380 -14.51 1.49 -15.14
N LEU A 381 -13.68 0.53 -15.57
CA LEU A 381 -12.59 0.78 -16.51
C LEU A 381 -13.08 1.42 -17.82
N PHE A 382 -14.11 0.85 -18.44
CA PHE A 382 -14.63 1.36 -19.71
C PHE A 382 -15.25 2.74 -19.57
N ASN A 383 -16.05 2.94 -18.52
CA ASN A 383 -16.64 4.23 -18.19
C ASN A 383 -15.57 5.31 -17.94
N ASN A 384 -14.56 5.00 -17.14
CA ASN A 384 -13.49 5.94 -16.82
C ASN A 384 -12.57 6.21 -18.02
N THR A 385 -12.35 5.23 -18.88
CA THR A 385 -11.58 5.41 -20.13
C THR A 385 -12.30 6.38 -21.08
N LEU A 386 -13.61 6.24 -21.23
CA LEU A 386 -14.42 7.18 -22.05
C LEU A 386 -14.42 8.59 -21.46
N GLN A 387 -14.52 8.72 -20.13
CA GLN A 387 -14.41 10.01 -19.47
C GLN A 387 -13.02 10.63 -19.64
N ALA A 388 -11.95 9.83 -19.54
CA ALA A 388 -10.57 10.31 -19.75
C ALA A 388 -10.35 10.84 -21.18
N ILE A 389 -10.90 10.18 -22.20
CA ILE A 389 -10.87 10.65 -23.58
C ILE A 389 -11.56 12.02 -23.70
N ALA A 390 -12.75 12.15 -23.11
CA ALA A 390 -13.50 13.41 -23.11
C ALA A 390 -12.77 14.54 -22.38
N GLU A 391 -12.21 14.27 -21.20
CA GLU A 391 -11.44 15.22 -20.40
C GLU A 391 -10.17 15.71 -21.10
N LEU A 392 -9.49 14.81 -21.81
CA LEU A 392 -8.30 15.15 -22.59
C LEU A 392 -8.63 15.85 -23.91
N GLY A 393 -9.85 15.70 -24.41
CA GLY A 393 -10.27 16.23 -25.72
C GLY A 393 -9.46 15.65 -26.89
N ILE A 394 -9.01 14.39 -26.76
CA ILE A 394 -8.19 13.72 -27.80
C ILE A 394 -9.07 13.10 -28.87
N ASN A 395 -8.54 13.12 -30.10
CA ASN A 395 -9.14 12.39 -31.22
C ASN A 395 -8.59 10.95 -31.21
N GLU A 396 -9.28 10.05 -30.51
CA GLU A 396 -8.89 8.66 -30.35
C GLU A 396 -9.20 7.84 -31.61
N ASP A 397 -8.54 6.69 -31.78
CA ASP A 397 -8.78 5.76 -32.87
C ASP A 397 -10.25 5.35 -32.96
N ALA A 398 -10.85 5.49 -34.15
CA ALA A 398 -12.27 5.24 -34.35
C ALA A 398 -12.64 3.76 -34.17
N THR A 399 -11.74 2.82 -34.48
CA THR A 399 -11.96 1.38 -34.29
C THR A 399 -12.04 1.06 -32.81
N PHE A 400 -11.09 1.56 -32.03
CA PHE A 400 -11.06 1.41 -30.58
C PHE A 400 -12.33 1.99 -29.93
N LEU A 401 -12.69 3.25 -30.28
CA LEU A 401 -13.90 3.90 -29.74
C LEU A 401 -15.19 3.15 -30.08
N ASN A 402 -15.32 2.67 -31.31
CA ASN A 402 -16.51 1.92 -31.74
C ASN A 402 -16.62 0.58 -31.01
N ASP A 403 -15.51 -0.15 -30.85
CA ASP A 403 -15.50 -1.42 -30.12
C ASP A 403 -15.79 -1.19 -28.64
N LEU A 404 -15.14 -0.20 -28.02
CA LEU A 404 -15.37 0.18 -26.61
C LEU A 404 -16.84 0.53 -26.36
N ASN A 405 -17.41 1.45 -27.15
CA ASN A 405 -18.81 1.85 -27.00
C ASN A 405 -19.79 0.71 -27.24
N SER A 406 -19.55 -0.13 -28.26
CA SER A 406 -20.46 -1.23 -28.63
C SER A 406 -20.49 -2.32 -27.57
N LYS A 407 -19.32 -2.69 -27.01
CA LYS A 407 -19.21 -3.70 -25.96
C LYS A 407 -19.66 -3.17 -24.61
N PHE A 408 -19.33 -1.91 -24.27
CA PHE A 408 -19.78 -1.28 -23.03
C PHE A 408 -21.31 -1.21 -22.93
N LYS A 409 -22.00 -0.84 -24.00
CA LYS A 409 -23.48 -0.83 -24.04
C LYS A 409 -24.13 -2.20 -23.83
N LYS A 410 -23.41 -3.28 -24.10
CA LYS A 410 -23.87 -4.67 -23.97
C LYS A 410 -23.14 -5.44 -22.88
N LEU A 411 -22.31 -4.75 -22.07
CA LEU A 411 -21.60 -5.39 -20.98
C LEU A 411 -22.60 -5.87 -19.92
N TYR A 412 -22.51 -7.13 -19.53
CA TYR A 412 -23.21 -7.59 -18.33
C TYR A 412 -22.60 -6.85 -17.11
N THR A 413 -23.44 -6.18 -16.34
CA THR A 413 -22.98 -5.24 -15.31
C THR A 413 -22.51 -5.90 -14.00
N GLY A 414 -22.82 -7.18 -13.79
CA GLY A 414 -22.60 -7.85 -12.51
C GLY A 414 -23.58 -7.41 -11.41
N LEU A 415 -24.70 -6.76 -11.79
CA LEU A 415 -25.70 -6.23 -10.88
C LEU A 415 -27.00 -7.03 -10.97
N ALA A 416 -26.95 -8.33 -10.68
CA ALA A 416 -28.13 -9.19 -10.65
C ALA A 416 -28.53 -9.53 -9.21
N ILE A 417 -29.82 -9.78 -9.00
CA ILE A 417 -30.38 -10.14 -7.68
C ILE A 417 -30.70 -11.63 -7.66
N GLU A 418 -30.36 -12.28 -6.57
CA GLU A 418 -30.81 -13.64 -6.22
C GLU A 418 -31.61 -13.62 -4.93
N ASN A 419 -32.74 -14.31 -4.91
CA ASN A 419 -33.50 -14.48 -3.67
C ASN A 419 -32.96 -15.70 -2.92
N VAL A 420 -32.32 -15.46 -1.80
CA VAL A 420 -31.80 -16.52 -0.92
C VAL A 420 -32.59 -16.53 0.37
N ASN A 421 -33.34 -17.59 0.63
CA ASN A 421 -34.19 -17.74 1.83
C ASN A 421 -35.19 -16.58 2.05
N GLY A 422 -35.76 -16.06 0.96
CA GLY A 422 -36.70 -14.95 1.00
C GLY A 422 -36.07 -13.56 1.05
N GLN A 423 -34.75 -13.46 1.04
CA GLN A 423 -34.01 -12.21 1.07
C GLN A 423 -33.37 -11.92 -0.31
N PRO A 424 -33.65 -10.77 -0.93
CA PRO A 424 -32.98 -10.37 -2.16
C PRO A 424 -31.53 -9.97 -1.85
N LEU A 425 -30.56 -10.67 -2.46
CA LEU A 425 -29.13 -10.43 -2.32
C LEU A 425 -28.53 -10.13 -3.69
N LEU A 426 -27.49 -9.29 -3.73
CA LEU A 426 -26.71 -9.07 -4.95
C LEU A 426 -25.89 -10.33 -5.26
N ARG A 427 -25.97 -10.83 -6.50
CA ARG A 427 -25.22 -12.01 -6.93
C ARG A 427 -23.73 -11.77 -6.99
N GLU A 428 -22.95 -12.73 -6.51
CA GLU A 428 -21.50 -12.76 -6.67
C GLU A 428 -21.08 -13.51 -7.95
N TRP A 429 -21.84 -14.52 -8.34
CA TRP A 429 -21.65 -15.33 -9.55
C TRP A 429 -22.91 -15.33 -10.42
N LYS A 430 -22.73 -15.21 -11.74
CA LYS A 430 -23.87 -15.22 -12.67
C LYS A 430 -24.53 -16.60 -12.75
N TYR A 431 -23.75 -17.66 -12.77
CA TYR A 431 -24.22 -19.02 -13.03
C TYR A 431 -24.29 -19.89 -11.78
N THR A 432 -23.41 -19.67 -10.81
CA THR A 432 -23.45 -20.37 -9.53
C THR A 432 -24.36 -19.64 -8.54
N SER A 433 -25.30 -20.38 -7.93
CA SER A 433 -26.12 -19.83 -6.83
C SER A 433 -25.26 -19.66 -5.59
N GLN A 434 -25.26 -18.47 -5.03
CA GLN A 434 -24.52 -18.17 -3.80
C GLN A 434 -25.06 -18.93 -2.59
N ALA A 435 -26.31 -19.37 -2.62
CA ALA A 435 -26.89 -20.24 -1.59
C ALA A 435 -26.18 -21.60 -1.48
N THR A 436 -25.49 -22.04 -2.55
CA THR A 436 -24.74 -23.31 -2.60
C THR A 436 -23.28 -23.16 -2.17
N VAL A 437 -22.79 -21.95 -1.93
CA VAL A 437 -21.40 -21.69 -1.52
C VAL A 437 -21.31 -21.63 0.00
N PRO A 438 -20.67 -22.61 0.67
CA PRO A 438 -20.72 -22.74 2.13
C PRO A 438 -20.21 -21.52 2.91
N SER A 439 -19.21 -20.81 2.38
CA SER A 439 -18.60 -19.64 3.03
C SER A 439 -19.28 -18.30 2.68
N TYR A 440 -20.33 -18.31 1.86
CA TYR A 440 -20.92 -17.07 1.36
C TYR A 440 -21.28 -16.07 2.45
N ASN A 441 -21.95 -16.52 3.53
CA ASN A 441 -22.46 -15.65 4.60
C ASN A 441 -21.36 -15.12 5.55
N SER A 442 -20.16 -15.67 5.51
CA SER A 442 -19.10 -15.34 6.48
C SER A 442 -17.76 -14.96 5.84
N HIS A 443 -17.71 -14.94 4.50
CA HIS A 443 -16.45 -14.67 3.82
C HIS A 443 -15.98 -13.22 4.04
N ARG A 444 -14.67 -13.05 4.17
CA ARG A 444 -14.05 -11.76 4.47
C ARG A 444 -14.01 -10.77 3.30
N HIS A 445 -14.00 -11.25 2.04
CA HIS A 445 -14.07 -10.39 0.86
C HIS A 445 -15.48 -9.93 0.55
N MET A 446 -15.62 -8.69 0.06
CA MET A 446 -16.86 -8.07 -0.42
C MET A 446 -16.82 -7.90 -1.95
N SER A 447 -16.31 -8.91 -2.66
CA SER A 447 -15.95 -8.83 -4.09
C SER A 447 -17.10 -8.41 -5.00
N HIS A 448 -18.33 -8.81 -4.69
CA HIS A 448 -19.55 -8.47 -5.43
C HIS A 448 -20.10 -7.06 -5.12
N LEU A 449 -19.49 -6.33 -4.20
CA LEU A 449 -19.88 -4.97 -3.80
C LEU A 449 -18.92 -3.89 -4.31
N MET A 450 -18.08 -4.21 -5.29
CA MET A 450 -17.16 -3.23 -5.91
C MET A 450 -17.89 -2.01 -6.44
N GLY A 451 -19.05 -2.18 -7.05
CA GLY A 451 -19.87 -1.10 -7.57
C GLY A 451 -20.47 -0.18 -6.51
N LEU A 452 -20.53 -0.61 -5.23
CA LEU A 452 -20.89 0.25 -4.11
C LEU A 452 -19.67 1.02 -3.58
N TYR A 453 -18.55 0.30 -3.34
CA TYR A 453 -17.27 0.90 -2.94
C TYR A 453 -16.10 -0.05 -3.26
N PRO A 454 -15.03 0.43 -3.91
CA PRO A 454 -14.70 1.83 -4.25
C PRO A 454 -15.40 2.41 -5.48
N GLY A 455 -16.09 1.59 -6.28
CA GLY A 455 -16.88 2.03 -7.41
C GLY A 455 -18.08 2.90 -7.05
N ASN A 456 -18.89 3.24 -8.05
CA ASN A 456 -20.04 4.13 -7.89
C ASN A 456 -21.25 3.73 -8.77
N GLN A 457 -21.32 2.45 -9.16
CA GLN A 457 -22.43 1.91 -9.96
C GLN A 457 -23.69 1.65 -9.12
N ILE A 458 -23.50 1.40 -7.81
CA ILE A 458 -24.57 1.09 -6.88
C ILE A 458 -24.83 2.31 -6.01
N GLY A 459 -26.03 2.83 -6.05
CA GLY A 459 -26.46 3.96 -5.27
C GLY A 459 -27.97 3.97 -5.10
N ARG A 460 -28.44 4.53 -3.99
CA ARG A 460 -29.85 4.64 -3.67
C ARG A 460 -30.63 5.38 -4.78
N ASP A 461 -30.00 6.40 -5.33
CA ASP A 461 -30.61 7.29 -6.33
C ASP A 461 -30.35 6.79 -7.78
N ILE A 462 -29.66 5.65 -7.97
CA ILE A 462 -29.37 5.03 -9.26
C ILE A 462 -30.38 3.91 -9.52
N ASP A 463 -30.41 2.90 -8.65
CA ASP A 463 -31.37 1.79 -8.67
C ASP A 463 -31.62 1.32 -7.23
N ALA A 464 -32.83 1.58 -6.74
CA ALA A 464 -33.20 1.29 -5.36
C ALA A 464 -33.21 -0.22 -5.05
N ASN A 465 -33.59 -1.08 -6.01
CA ASN A 465 -33.65 -2.52 -5.81
C ASN A 465 -32.25 -3.13 -5.73
N ILE A 466 -31.35 -2.72 -6.63
CA ILE A 466 -29.93 -3.13 -6.61
C ILE A 466 -29.26 -2.64 -5.33
N TYR A 467 -29.53 -1.39 -4.93
CA TYR A 467 -29.00 -0.83 -3.70
C TYR A 467 -29.47 -1.61 -2.46
N GLU A 468 -30.75 -1.94 -2.36
CA GLU A 468 -31.30 -2.74 -1.25
C GLU A 468 -30.68 -4.16 -1.23
N ALA A 469 -30.58 -4.81 -2.39
CA ALA A 469 -29.94 -6.12 -2.48
C ALA A 469 -28.45 -6.08 -2.08
N ALA A 470 -27.73 -5.02 -2.42
CA ALA A 470 -26.35 -4.81 -1.99
C ALA A 470 -26.25 -4.62 -0.47
N LEU A 471 -27.16 -3.86 0.15
CA LEU A 471 -27.21 -3.70 1.60
C LEU A 471 -27.52 -5.02 2.31
N ASN A 472 -28.45 -5.79 1.78
CA ASN A 472 -28.79 -7.11 2.31
C ASN A 472 -27.58 -8.05 2.25
N SER A 473 -26.86 -8.05 1.14
CA SER A 473 -25.62 -8.82 0.99
C SER A 473 -24.56 -8.39 2.00
N LEU A 474 -24.36 -7.08 2.18
CA LEU A 474 -23.42 -6.53 3.16
C LEU A 474 -23.79 -6.93 4.59
N ASN A 475 -25.07 -6.84 4.95
CA ASN A 475 -25.56 -7.23 6.27
C ASN A 475 -25.42 -8.73 6.52
N THR A 476 -25.66 -9.56 5.50
CA THR A 476 -25.49 -11.03 5.56
C THR A 476 -24.05 -11.42 5.89
N ARG A 477 -23.06 -10.69 5.37
CA ARG A 477 -21.62 -10.90 5.67
C ARG A 477 -21.25 -10.51 7.11
N GLY A 478 -22.15 -9.90 7.85
CA GLY A 478 -21.98 -9.54 9.27
C GLY A 478 -20.87 -8.52 9.52
N TYR A 479 -20.54 -8.35 10.80
CA TYR A 479 -19.64 -7.28 11.26
C TYR A 479 -18.26 -7.76 11.73
N ALA A 480 -18.00 -9.07 11.68
CA ALA A 480 -16.70 -9.65 11.99
C ALA A 480 -15.84 -9.82 10.73
N GLY A 481 -14.53 -10.01 10.91
CA GLY A 481 -13.58 -10.28 9.82
C GLY A 481 -12.16 -9.90 10.23
N THR A 482 -11.23 -10.06 9.28
CA THR A 482 -9.86 -9.53 9.40
C THR A 482 -9.88 -8.01 9.35
N GLY A 483 -8.80 -7.34 9.79
CA GLY A 483 -8.73 -5.87 9.88
C GLY A 483 -9.14 -5.16 8.59
N TRP A 484 -8.52 -5.53 7.46
CA TRP A 484 -8.87 -4.94 6.17
C TRP A 484 -10.32 -5.22 5.74
N SER A 485 -10.88 -6.40 6.08
CA SER A 485 -12.28 -6.73 5.78
C SER A 485 -13.25 -5.82 6.54
N MET A 486 -12.96 -5.57 7.81
CA MET A 486 -13.77 -4.67 8.63
C MET A 486 -13.71 -3.23 8.11
N VAL A 487 -12.53 -2.75 7.73
CA VAL A 487 -12.36 -1.41 7.15
C VAL A 487 -13.07 -1.29 5.79
N TRP A 488 -13.08 -2.34 4.96
CA TRP A 488 -13.87 -2.33 3.73
C TRP A 488 -15.37 -2.22 4.03
N LYS A 489 -15.86 -2.97 5.02
CA LYS A 489 -17.26 -2.87 5.46
C LYS A 489 -17.60 -1.47 6.01
N VAL A 490 -16.67 -0.79 6.72
CA VAL A 490 -16.84 0.62 7.13
C VAL A 490 -17.10 1.51 5.92
N ASN A 491 -16.25 1.42 4.89
CA ASN A 491 -16.40 2.21 3.67
C ASN A 491 -17.72 1.90 2.92
N LEU A 492 -18.10 0.63 2.83
CA LEU A 492 -19.37 0.21 2.25
C LEU A 492 -20.58 0.76 3.00
N HIS A 493 -20.59 0.67 4.34
CA HIS A 493 -21.64 1.25 5.16
C HIS A 493 -21.65 2.79 5.13
N ALA A 494 -20.50 3.43 5.04
CA ALA A 494 -20.39 4.88 4.85
C ALA A 494 -21.04 5.32 3.53
N ARG A 495 -20.73 4.63 2.43
CA ARG A 495 -21.36 4.84 1.14
C ARG A 495 -22.87 4.58 1.19
N ALA A 496 -23.28 3.62 2.00
CA ALA A 496 -24.69 3.31 2.29
C ALA A 496 -25.34 4.28 3.29
N ARG A 497 -24.65 5.33 3.74
CA ARG A 497 -25.13 6.34 4.72
C ARG A 497 -25.56 5.73 6.07
N ASN A 498 -24.92 4.63 6.46
CA ASN A 498 -25.19 3.94 7.73
C ASN A 498 -24.10 4.25 8.78
N GLY A 499 -24.11 5.48 9.28
CA GLY A 499 -23.09 5.99 10.21
C GLY A 499 -23.01 5.22 11.54
N ASN A 500 -24.13 4.73 12.06
CA ASN A 500 -24.15 3.94 13.31
C ASN A 500 -23.36 2.63 13.18
N VAL A 501 -23.48 1.96 12.03
CA VAL A 501 -22.71 0.74 11.77
C VAL A 501 -21.24 1.06 11.52
N CYS A 502 -20.94 2.16 10.83
CA CYS A 502 -19.56 2.63 10.65
C CYS A 502 -18.86 2.83 12.00
N GLN A 503 -19.48 3.57 12.91
CA GLN A 503 -18.94 3.81 14.25
C GLN A 503 -18.70 2.50 15.02
N ARG A 504 -19.68 1.59 14.99
CA ARG A 504 -19.55 0.28 15.64
C ARG A 504 -18.38 -0.53 15.08
N LEU A 505 -18.21 -0.57 13.75
CA LEU A 505 -17.13 -1.29 13.10
C LEU A 505 -15.77 -0.66 13.38
N LEU A 506 -15.66 0.68 13.35
CA LEU A 506 -14.43 1.41 13.69
C LEU A 506 -13.99 1.09 15.12
N ARG A 507 -14.89 1.15 16.08
CA ARG A 507 -14.60 0.80 17.47
C ARG A 507 -14.09 -0.63 17.63
N THR A 508 -14.74 -1.59 16.94
CA THR A 508 -14.28 -2.98 16.97
C THR A 508 -12.91 -3.14 16.33
N ALA A 509 -12.65 -2.46 15.20
CA ALA A 509 -11.36 -2.51 14.50
C ALA A 509 -10.24 -1.90 15.36
N SER A 510 -10.47 -0.76 16.00
CA SER A 510 -9.49 -0.05 16.83
C SER A 510 -8.99 -0.88 18.01
N VAL A 511 -9.79 -1.78 18.55
CA VAL A 511 -9.40 -2.66 19.69
C VAL A 511 -8.78 -3.97 19.25
N SER A 512 -9.16 -4.47 18.07
CA SER A 512 -8.76 -5.82 17.65
C SER A 512 -7.47 -5.83 16.84
N TYR A 513 -7.05 -4.68 16.25
CA TYR A 513 -5.96 -4.61 15.26
C TYR A 513 -4.95 -3.48 15.50
N THR A 514 -5.01 -2.82 16.63
CA THR A 514 -4.01 -1.91 17.16
C THR A 514 -3.22 -2.58 18.27
#